data_1a434004998d8d5c5f075429dd538a55
#
_entry.id   1a434004998d8d5c5f075429dd538a55
#
_cell.length_a   1.000
_cell.length_b   1.000
_cell.length_c   1.000
_cell.angle_alpha   90.00
_cell.angle_beta   90.00
_cell.angle_gamma   90.00
#
_symmetry.space_group_name_H-M   'P 1'
#
loop_
_entity.id
_entity.type
_entity.pdbx_description
1 polymer ?
#
loop_
_entity_poly.entity_id
_entity_poly.type
_entity_poly.pdbx_seq_one_letter_code
_entity_poly.pdbx_strand_id
1 'polypeptide(L)'
;MKKLLLLLALLLVATHTTVKAQPAPTPEATPEASAPAEAKKKEAAKTGDAKADASKPAPARPGSVVLPPEKSSPVRMVKFEAAPVIDGKLDDEVWKQAVVLKDFYQVQPGDNIAPSKPTEVLLGYDAKFLYIAYRAFDEPDKVRATVAKRDDIFNDDYVGLFFDTFNDQRKAYEMNFNPLGVQADGVLTEGSGEDFSVDLVVESKGMVGPDGYTVEVAIPFKSLRYEAGKDKLWGVHFYRRIKRFNNELSMWMPLSRDKTSWLAQAGHITGLEGISTERTLEVIPSLTISESAKRVATYSPAAGLIDTGRMVNEPVKLDPGLTMKYGITPTVTLDLALNPDFAQIEADQTVITANQRFPIFFEEKRPFFLEGIDIFRTPLQAVHTRA
;
A
#
# COMPACT_ATOMS: atom_id res chain seq x y z
N MET A 1 2.33 32.70 -24.06
CA MET A 1 2.25 31.32 -24.49
C MET A 1 3.41 30.90 -25.43
N LYS A 2 3.78 31.62 -26.48
CA LYS A 2 4.90 31.20 -27.37
C LYS A 2 6.31 31.19 -26.72
N LYS A 3 6.58 32.00 -25.70
CA LYS A 3 7.87 32.02 -24.98
C LYS A 3 8.05 30.89 -23.96
N LEU A 4 6.95 30.32 -23.46
CA LEU A 4 6.99 29.20 -22.52
C LEU A 4 7.29 27.86 -23.23
N LEU A 5 6.82 27.72 -24.48
CA LEU A 5 7.11 26.54 -25.28
C LEU A 5 8.59 26.47 -25.76
N LEU A 6 9.27 27.62 -25.88
CA LEU A 6 10.67 27.64 -26.29
C LEU A 6 11.63 27.24 -25.15
N LEU A 7 11.26 27.45 -23.91
CA LEU A 7 12.05 27.00 -22.75
C LEU A 7 11.96 25.49 -22.52
N LEU A 8 10.83 24.87 -22.83
CA LEU A 8 10.66 23.42 -22.73
C LEU A 8 11.44 22.66 -23.81
N ALA A 9 11.63 23.27 -25.00
CA ALA A 9 12.38 22.66 -26.09
C ALA A 9 13.91 22.74 -25.92
N LEU A 10 14.42 23.63 -25.09
CA LEU A 10 15.87 23.77 -24.85
C LEU A 10 16.43 22.81 -23.79
N LEU A 11 15.57 22.19 -22.97
CA LEU A 11 16.00 21.23 -21.95
C LEU A 11 16.16 19.79 -22.47
N LEU A 12 15.80 19.54 -23.73
CA LEU A 12 15.84 18.20 -24.34
C LEU A 12 17.08 17.91 -25.20
N VAL A 13 18.05 18.85 -25.30
CA VAL A 13 19.19 18.73 -26.24
C VAL A 13 20.56 18.59 -25.58
N ALA A 14 20.65 18.52 -24.28
CA ALA A 14 21.96 18.36 -23.62
C ALA A 14 22.01 17.09 -22.80
N THR A 15 22.45 15.98 -23.39
CA THR A 15 23.41 15.01 -22.82
C THR A 15 23.53 13.76 -23.72
N HIS A 16 24.26 13.88 -24.81
CA HIS A 16 24.93 12.71 -25.39
C HIS A 16 26.42 12.82 -25.08
N THR A 17 26.83 12.35 -23.93
CA THR A 17 28.23 12.02 -23.67
C THR A 17 28.39 10.50 -23.76
N THR A 18 29.02 10.08 -24.84
CA THR A 18 29.48 8.72 -25.05
C THR A 18 30.55 8.36 -24.02
N VAL A 19 30.20 7.49 -23.06
CA VAL A 19 31.18 6.83 -22.19
C VAL A 19 31.68 5.59 -22.89
N LYS A 20 32.98 5.59 -23.22
CA LYS A 20 33.70 4.41 -23.71
C LYS A 20 33.80 3.38 -22.58
N ALA A 21 33.25 2.19 -22.82
CA ALA A 21 33.38 1.06 -21.91
C ALA A 21 34.83 0.53 -21.88
N GLN A 22 35.35 0.37 -20.69
CA GLN A 22 36.58 -0.38 -20.41
C GLN A 22 36.22 -1.85 -20.15
N PRO A 23 36.98 -2.83 -20.62
CA PRO A 23 36.69 -4.24 -20.41
C PRO A 23 36.98 -4.67 -18.97
N ALA A 24 36.06 -5.49 -18.42
CA ALA A 24 36.14 -6.06 -17.09
C ALA A 24 37.25 -7.14 -17.01
N PRO A 25 37.90 -7.31 -15.85
CA PRO A 25 38.84 -8.38 -15.62
C PRO A 25 38.12 -9.73 -15.38
N THR A 26 38.71 -10.78 -15.93
CA THR A 26 38.31 -12.18 -15.83
C THR A 26 38.42 -12.68 -14.37
N PRO A 27 37.45 -13.41 -13.83
CA PRO A 27 37.59 -14.04 -12.53
C PRO A 27 38.38 -15.33 -12.62
N GLU A 28 39.38 -15.42 -11.75
CA GLU A 28 40.18 -16.58 -11.44
C GLU A 28 39.39 -17.67 -10.76
N ALA A 29 39.60 -18.89 -11.20
CA ALA A 29 38.99 -20.10 -10.66
C ALA A 29 39.56 -20.49 -9.30
N THR A 30 38.74 -20.88 -8.34
CA THR A 30 39.13 -21.59 -7.11
C THR A 30 38.17 -22.77 -6.85
N PRO A 31 38.67 -23.85 -6.18
CA PRO A 31 38.40 -25.20 -6.65
C PRO A 31 37.26 -25.96 -5.98
N GLU A 32 36.87 -27.04 -6.62
CA GLU A 32 35.95 -28.09 -6.21
C GLU A 32 36.21 -28.65 -4.79
N ALA A 33 35.13 -28.86 -4.06
CA ALA A 33 35.10 -29.82 -2.98
C ALA A 33 33.89 -30.76 -3.14
N SER A 34 34.21 -31.90 -3.68
CA SER A 34 33.72 -33.28 -3.45
C SER A 34 32.33 -33.49 -2.85
N ALA A 35 31.52 -34.21 -3.65
CA ALA A 35 30.42 -35.05 -3.20
C ALA A 35 30.91 -36.38 -2.58
N PRO A 36 30.05 -37.10 -1.86
CA PRO A 36 29.87 -38.55 -2.08
C PRO A 36 28.40 -38.91 -2.34
N ALA A 37 28.09 -39.50 -3.42
CA ALA A 37 27.94 -40.88 -3.83
C ALA A 37 26.94 -41.74 -3.03
N GLU A 38 25.95 -42.22 -3.83
CA GLU A 38 25.32 -43.54 -3.86
C GLU A 38 24.40 -44.04 -2.75
N ALA A 39 23.16 -44.35 -3.13
CA ALA A 39 22.76 -45.76 -3.21
C ALA A 39 21.34 -46.00 -3.75
N LYS A 40 21.32 -46.76 -4.86
CA LYS A 40 20.50 -47.96 -5.20
C LYS A 40 18.98 -47.83 -5.38
N LYS A 41 18.57 -47.83 -6.59
CA LYS A 41 17.90 -48.76 -7.49
C LYS A 41 17.31 -50.05 -6.87
N LYS A 42 15.99 -50.24 -7.08
CA LYS A 42 15.22 -51.44 -7.43
C LYS A 42 13.73 -51.18 -7.11
N GLU A 43 12.72 -51.63 -7.77
CA GLU A 43 12.45 -52.50 -8.94
C GLU A 43 10.96 -52.44 -9.21
N ALA A 44 10.65 -52.36 -10.44
CA ALA A 44 9.56 -52.77 -11.28
C ALA A 44 8.28 -53.45 -10.71
N ALA A 45 7.17 -52.91 -11.26
CA ALA A 45 6.03 -53.61 -11.86
C ALA A 45 5.09 -54.44 -11.00
N LYS A 46 3.82 -54.04 -10.98
CA LYS A 46 2.72 -54.92 -11.42
C LYS A 46 1.49 -54.11 -11.82
N THR A 47 1.10 -54.23 -13.06
CA THR A 47 -0.19 -53.94 -13.63
C THR A 47 -1.30 -54.67 -12.87
N GLY A 48 -2.35 -53.95 -12.51
CA GLY A 48 -3.60 -54.49 -12.04
C GLY A 48 -4.71 -53.53 -12.43
N ASP A 49 -5.48 -53.89 -13.46
CA ASP A 49 -6.70 -53.25 -13.88
C ASP A 49 -7.70 -53.18 -12.71
N ALA A 50 -8.03 -51.98 -12.28
CA ALA A 50 -9.18 -51.70 -11.45
C ALA A 50 -10.01 -50.60 -12.14
N LYS A 51 -11.17 -51.01 -12.62
CA LYS A 51 -12.25 -50.14 -13.10
C LYS A 51 -12.48 -49.04 -12.07
N ALA A 52 -12.30 -47.78 -12.50
CA ALA A 52 -12.66 -46.63 -11.73
C ALA A 52 -14.18 -46.51 -11.62
N ASP A 53 -14.70 -46.65 -10.42
CA ASP A 53 -16.05 -46.26 -10.05
C ASP A 53 -16.08 -44.73 -9.91
N ALA A 54 -16.77 -44.07 -10.86
CA ALA A 54 -16.79 -42.63 -11.03
C ALA A 54 -17.89 -41.95 -10.18
N SER A 55 -17.88 -42.15 -8.84
CA SER A 55 -18.87 -41.49 -7.98
C SER A 55 -18.44 -41.16 -6.55
N LYS A 56 -17.14 -40.97 -6.32
CA LYS A 56 -16.70 -40.41 -5.03
C LYS A 56 -15.71 -39.25 -5.29
N PRO A 57 -16.02 -38.03 -4.84
CA PRO A 57 -15.01 -36.97 -4.91
C PRO A 57 -13.77 -37.42 -4.12
N ALA A 58 -12.61 -37.31 -4.74
CA ALA A 58 -11.34 -37.58 -4.09
C ALA A 58 -11.24 -36.78 -2.78
N PRO A 59 -10.70 -37.36 -1.69
CA PRO A 59 -10.50 -36.62 -0.46
C PRO A 59 -9.62 -35.40 -0.75
N ALA A 60 -10.11 -34.21 -0.39
CA ALA A 60 -9.35 -32.98 -0.52
C ALA A 60 -8.00 -33.14 0.17
N ARG A 61 -6.92 -32.75 -0.48
CA ARG A 61 -5.59 -32.73 0.12
C ARG A 61 -5.66 -31.82 1.35
N PRO A 62 -5.07 -32.19 2.50
CA PRO A 62 -4.96 -31.27 3.63
C PRO A 62 -4.33 -29.96 3.16
N GLY A 63 -4.99 -28.82 3.40
CA GLY A 63 -4.53 -27.51 2.97
C GLY A 63 -5.19 -26.93 1.69
N SER A 64 -5.93 -27.73 0.91
CA SER A 64 -6.69 -27.20 -0.22
C SER A 64 -8.01 -26.60 0.25
N VAL A 65 -8.11 -25.27 0.19
CA VAL A 65 -9.37 -24.56 0.43
C VAL A 65 -10.25 -24.70 -0.81
N VAL A 66 -11.40 -25.34 -0.65
CA VAL A 66 -12.42 -25.42 -1.71
C VAL A 66 -13.28 -24.17 -1.59
N LEU A 67 -13.19 -23.29 -2.59
CA LEU A 67 -14.03 -22.09 -2.63
C LEU A 67 -15.50 -22.46 -2.89
N PRO A 68 -16.43 -21.90 -2.13
CA PRO A 68 -17.84 -21.97 -2.46
C PRO A 68 -18.11 -21.39 -3.86
N PRO A 69 -19.07 -21.94 -4.62
CA PRO A 69 -19.34 -21.50 -5.99
C PRO A 69 -19.59 -19.98 -6.11
N GLU A 70 -20.25 -19.38 -5.13
CA GLU A 70 -20.55 -17.95 -5.07
C GLU A 70 -19.30 -17.07 -4.91
N LYS A 71 -18.21 -17.60 -4.35
CA LYS A 71 -16.93 -16.88 -4.18
C LYS A 71 -15.91 -17.19 -5.27
N SER A 72 -16.20 -18.16 -6.13
CA SER A 72 -15.35 -18.53 -7.26
C SER A 72 -15.54 -17.63 -8.49
N SER A 73 -16.64 -16.88 -8.54
CA SER A 73 -16.98 -15.98 -9.64
C SER A 73 -16.78 -14.53 -9.23
N PRO A 74 -16.37 -13.64 -10.15
CA PRO A 74 -16.27 -12.22 -9.88
C PRO A 74 -17.62 -11.61 -9.47
N VAL A 75 -17.62 -10.77 -8.46
CA VAL A 75 -18.80 -10.04 -7.99
C VAL A 75 -19.02 -8.84 -8.89
N ARG A 76 -20.20 -8.78 -9.52
CA ARG A 76 -20.56 -7.63 -10.35
C ARG A 76 -21.01 -6.46 -9.49
N MET A 77 -20.33 -5.32 -9.65
CA MET A 77 -20.64 -4.09 -8.93
C MET A 77 -21.95 -3.46 -9.40
N VAL A 78 -22.69 -2.86 -8.48
CA VAL A 78 -23.92 -2.13 -8.74
C VAL A 78 -23.62 -0.64 -8.79
N LYS A 79 -24.12 0.02 -9.84
CA LYS A 79 -24.01 1.47 -9.97
C LYS A 79 -25.17 2.15 -9.25
N PHE A 80 -24.84 3.06 -8.35
CA PHE A 80 -25.80 3.85 -7.61
C PHE A 80 -26.28 5.06 -8.44
N GLU A 81 -27.57 5.37 -8.34
CA GLU A 81 -28.15 6.56 -8.96
C GLU A 81 -27.95 7.82 -8.12
N ALA A 82 -27.82 7.65 -6.80
CA ALA A 82 -27.55 8.72 -5.85
C ALA A 82 -26.41 8.30 -4.92
N ALA A 83 -25.60 9.27 -4.49
CA ALA A 83 -24.54 9.05 -3.51
C ALA A 83 -25.14 8.84 -2.11
N PRO A 84 -24.63 7.88 -1.31
CA PRO A 84 -24.95 7.81 0.11
C PRO A 84 -24.36 9.00 0.87
N VAL A 85 -24.93 9.32 2.01
CA VAL A 85 -24.36 10.26 2.98
C VAL A 85 -23.39 9.48 3.87
N ILE A 86 -22.14 9.89 3.93
CA ILE A 86 -21.12 9.19 4.73
C ILE A 86 -21.19 9.72 6.18
N ASP A 87 -22.14 9.22 6.96
CA ASP A 87 -22.37 9.65 8.35
C ASP A 87 -22.21 8.52 9.39
N GLY A 88 -21.92 7.30 8.93
CA GLY A 88 -21.75 6.10 9.75
C GLY A 88 -23.04 5.32 9.95
N LYS A 89 -24.15 5.70 9.29
CA LYS A 89 -25.44 5.01 9.37
C LYS A 89 -25.80 4.41 8.03
N LEU A 90 -26.22 3.16 8.05
CA LEU A 90 -26.64 2.46 6.83
C LEU A 90 -28.16 2.58 6.62
N ASP A 91 -28.73 3.78 6.81
CA ASP A 91 -30.16 4.05 6.69
C ASP A 91 -30.55 4.66 5.32
N ASP A 92 -29.58 5.05 4.50
CA ASP A 92 -29.84 5.52 3.15
C ASP A 92 -30.44 4.41 2.26
N GLU A 93 -31.47 4.77 1.48
CA GLU A 93 -32.15 3.84 0.57
C GLU A 93 -31.22 3.19 -0.46
N VAL A 94 -30.15 3.87 -0.83
CA VAL A 94 -29.18 3.38 -1.83
C VAL A 94 -28.46 2.12 -1.36
N TRP A 95 -28.25 1.95 -0.05
CA TRP A 95 -27.62 0.75 0.51
C TRP A 95 -28.47 -0.51 0.34
N LYS A 96 -29.79 -0.38 0.13
CA LYS A 96 -30.65 -1.52 -0.16
C LYS A 96 -30.40 -2.13 -1.54
N GLN A 97 -29.77 -1.38 -2.45
CA GLN A 97 -29.39 -1.84 -3.79
C GLN A 97 -27.96 -2.39 -3.84
N ALA A 98 -27.20 -2.20 -2.76
CA ALA A 98 -25.78 -2.60 -2.70
C ALA A 98 -25.61 -4.11 -2.85
N VAL A 99 -24.48 -4.49 -3.41
CA VAL A 99 -24.01 -5.87 -3.35
C VAL A 99 -23.58 -6.18 -1.93
N VAL A 100 -24.03 -7.28 -1.36
CA VAL A 100 -23.69 -7.67 0.01
C VAL A 100 -22.79 -8.89 0.01
N LEU A 101 -21.61 -8.74 0.57
CA LEU A 101 -20.63 -9.81 0.80
C LEU A 101 -20.74 -10.29 2.25
N LYS A 102 -20.89 -11.60 2.43
CA LYS A 102 -21.08 -12.26 3.74
C LYS A 102 -20.17 -13.48 3.85
N ASP A 103 -20.38 -14.24 4.93
CA ASP A 103 -19.76 -15.55 5.15
C ASP A 103 -18.23 -15.45 5.17
N PHE A 104 -17.75 -14.61 6.06
CA PHE A 104 -16.32 -14.44 6.33
C PHE A 104 -15.74 -15.70 6.98
N TYR A 105 -14.45 -15.89 6.81
CA TYR A 105 -13.68 -16.98 7.42
C TYR A 105 -12.70 -16.41 8.43
N GLN A 106 -12.64 -16.99 9.62
CA GLN A 106 -11.57 -16.72 10.56
C GLN A 106 -10.31 -17.41 10.05
N VAL A 107 -9.32 -16.63 9.64
CA VAL A 107 -8.03 -17.10 9.13
C VAL A 107 -6.95 -17.10 10.20
N GLN A 108 -7.14 -16.30 11.27
CA GLN A 108 -6.29 -16.24 12.47
C GLN A 108 -7.14 -15.99 13.71
N PRO A 109 -6.90 -16.68 14.83
CA PRO A 109 -5.97 -17.81 15.03
C PRO A 109 -6.43 -19.10 14.37
N GLY A 110 -7.65 -19.18 13.87
CA GLY A 110 -8.21 -20.34 13.18
C GLY A 110 -7.57 -20.57 11.80
N ASP A 111 -8.09 -21.56 11.11
CA ASP A 111 -7.70 -21.90 9.73
C ASP A 111 -8.96 -22.07 8.89
N ASN A 112 -9.48 -20.96 8.38
CA ASN A 112 -10.69 -20.88 7.57
C ASN A 112 -11.94 -21.50 8.25
N ILE A 113 -12.07 -21.25 9.54
CA ILE A 113 -13.25 -21.65 10.34
C ILE A 113 -14.27 -20.51 10.40
N ALA A 114 -15.43 -20.77 11.00
CA ALA A 114 -16.43 -19.73 11.23
C ALA A 114 -15.87 -18.61 12.13
N PRO A 115 -16.09 -17.33 11.79
CA PRO A 115 -15.63 -16.22 12.62
C PRO A 115 -16.42 -16.13 13.93
N SER A 116 -15.81 -15.55 14.97
CA SER A 116 -16.47 -15.36 16.27
C SER A 116 -17.67 -14.40 16.18
N LYS A 117 -17.63 -13.46 15.25
CA LYS A 117 -18.67 -12.47 15.01
C LYS A 117 -18.90 -12.26 13.51
N PRO A 118 -20.15 -12.18 13.05
CA PRO A 118 -20.45 -11.95 11.64
C PRO A 118 -19.99 -10.58 11.16
N THR A 119 -19.72 -10.49 9.87
CA THR A 119 -19.40 -9.24 9.17
C THR A 119 -20.05 -9.26 7.81
N GLU A 120 -20.65 -8.14 7.41
CA GLU A 120 -21.17 -7.91 6.07
C GLU A 120 -20.48 -6.70 5.47
N VAL A 121 -20.22 -6.74 4.16
CA VAL A 121 -19.69 -5.62 3.39
C VAL A 121 -20.67 -5.31 2.26
N LEU A 122 -21.08 -4.07 2.19
CA LEU A 122 -21.99 -3.55 1.16
C LEU A 122 -21.15 -2.75 0.18
N LEU A 123 -21.39 -2.98 -1.13
CA LEU A 123 -20.60 -2.38 -2.20
C LEU A 123 -21.49 -1.73 -3.24
N GLY A 124 -21.09 -0.55 -3.69
CA GLY A 124 -21.67 0.14 -4.82
C GLY A 124 -20.73 1.19 -5.37
N TYR A 125 -21.08 1.81 -6.48
CA TYR A 125 -20.26 2.87 -7.06
C TYR A 125 -21.14 3.84 -7.86
N ASP A 126 -20.60 5.05 -8.08
CA ASP A 126 -21.13 5.99 -9.06
C ASP A 126 -20.04 6.37 -10.08
N ALA A 127 -20.18 7.49 -10.77
CA ALA A 127 -19.18 7.93 -11.75
C ALA A 127 -17.86 8.40 -11.10
N LYS A 128 -17.87 8.77 -9.81
CA LYS A 128 -16.74 9.44 -9.14
C LYS A 128 -16.18 8.66 -7.96
N PHE A 129 -17.04 7.87 -7.29
CA PHE A 129 -16.70 7.22 -6.03
C PHE A 129 -17.02 5.73 -6.06
N LEU A 130 -16.20 4.96 -5.41
CA LEU A 130 -16.49 3.62 -4.95
C LEU A 130 -16.95 3.72 -3.50
N TYR A 131 -18.13 3.16 -3.21
CA TYR A 131 -18.76 3.17 -1.89
C TYR A 131 -18.66 1.80 -1.25
N ILE A 132 -18.22 1.77 0.00
CA ILE A 132 -18.09 0.56 0.80
C ILE A 132 -18.72 0.84 2.15
N ALA A 133 -19.53 -0.09 2.61
CA ALA A 133 -20.00 -0.04 3.98
C ALA A 133 -19.77 -1.38 4.67
N TYR A 134 -19.32 -1.31 5.91
CA TYR A 134 -19.16 -2.46 6.78
C TYR A 134 -20.26 -2.47 7.82
N ARG A 135 -20.85 -3.65 8.02
CA ARG A 135 -21.69 -3.95 9.19
C ARG A 135 -21.00 -5.03 9.98
N ALA A 136 -20.39 -4.64 11.07
CA ALA A 136 -19.58 -5.50 11.93
C ALA A 136 -20.36 -5.81 13.20
N PHE A 137 -21.05 -6.95 13.21
CA PHE A 137 -21.88 -7.37 14.35
C PHE A 137 -21.04 -7.65 15.58
N ASP A 138 -21.49 -7.15 16.73
CA ASP A 138 -20.82 -7.33 18.00
C ASP A 138 -21.68 -6.86 19.17
N GLU A 139 -21.24 -7.14 20.42
CA GLU A 139 -21.76 -6.47 21.60
C GLU A 139 -21.15 -5.06 21.70
N PRO A 140 -21.96 -3.99 21.72
CA PRO A 140 -21.46 -2.61 21.67
C PRO A 140 -20.46 -2.25 22.78
N ASP A 141 -20.68 -2.80 23.97
CA ASP A 141 -19.83 -2.59 25.15
C ASP A 141 -18.48 -3.33 25.06
N LYS A 142 -18.31 -4.22 24.09
CA LYS A 142 -17.09 -4.98 23.85
C LYS A 142 -16.29 -4.47 22.64
N VAL A 143 -16.87 -3.59 21.83
CA VAL A 143 -16.18 -2.97 20.69
C VAL A 143 -15.08 -2.05 21.23
N ARG A 144 -13.86 -2.31 20.80
CA ARG A 144 -12.73 -1.46 21.14
C ARG A 144 -12.59 -0.36 20.10
N ALA A 145 -12.89 0.87 20.50
CA ALA A 145 -12.89 2.05 19.66
C ALA A 145 -12.34 3.26 20.40
N THR A 146 -11.31 3.90 19.86
CA THR A 146 -10.72 5.11 20.42
C THR A 146 -10.67 6.23 19.39
N VAL A 147 -10.66 7.47 19.84
CA VAL A 147 -10.37 8.61 18.99
C VAL A 147 -8.86 8.64 18.76
N ALA A 148 -8.42 7.90 17.78
CA ALA A 148 -7.01 7.78 17.40
C ALA A 148 -6.60 8.90 16.43
N LYS A 149 -5.31 9.05 16.21
CA LYS A 149 -4.79 9.77 15.04
C LYS A 149 -4.88 8.87 13.81
N ARG A 150 -4.87 9.47 12.61
CA ARG A 150 -4.67 8.73 11.37
C ARG A 150 -3.42 7.85 11.50
N ASP A 151 -3.47 6.65 10.95
CA ASP A 151 -2.43 5.63 10.96
C ASP A 151 -2.06 5.02 12.33
N ASP A 152 -2.74 5.44 13.41
CA ASP A 152 -2.54 4.92 14.77
C ASP A 152 -3.80 4.23 15.32
N ILE A 153 -4.45 3.40 14.50
CA ILE A 153 -5.70 2.71 14.84
C ILE A 153 -5.51 1.25 15.23
N PHE A 154 -4.33 0.70 15.03
CA PHE A 154 -4.09 -0.75 15.13
C PHE A 154 -4.19 -1.34 16.54
N ASN A 155 -4.42 -0.51 17.55
CA ASN A 155 -4.77 -0.95 18.90
C ASN A 155 -6.27 -1.19 19.09
N ASP A 156 -7.12 -0.67 18.20
CA ASP A 156 -8.57 -0.84 18.21
C ASP A 156 -9.01 -2.10 17.44
N ASP A 157 -10.30 -2.42 17.54
CA ASP A 157 -10.93 -3.26 16.50
C ASP A 157 -10.97 -2.46 15.20
N TYR A 158 -10.88 -3.14 14.06
CA TYR A 158 -10.96 -2.45 12.77
C TYR A 158 -11.45 -3.35 11.65
N VAL A 159 -11.96 -2.73 10.62
CA VAL A 159 -12.27 -3.33 9.34
C VAL A 159 -11.29 -2.80 8.30
N GLY A 160 -11.02 -3.57 7.27
CA GLY A 160 -10.08 -3.16 6.24
C GLY A 160 -10.30 -3.86 4.92
N LEU A 161 -9.55 -3.38 3.94
CA LEU A 161 -9.56 -3.93 2.59
C LEU A 161 -8.18 -3.84 1.93
N PHE A 162 -7.96 -4.73 0.97
CA PHE A 162 -6.91 -4.61 -0.04
C PHE A 162 -7.56 -4.52 -1.42
N PHE A 163 -7.13 -3.55 -2.24
CA PHE A 163 -7.53 -3.40 -3.63
C PHE A 163 -6.34 -3.50 -4.57
N ASP A 164 -6.28 -4.60 -5.32
CA ASP A 164 -5.42 -4.75 -6.49
C ASP A 164 -6.21 -4.30 -7.73
N THR A 165 -6.10 -3.02 -8.05
CA THR A 165 -6.88 -2.34 -9.10
C THR A 165 -6.39 -2.65 -10.52
N PHE A 166 -5.23 -3.30 -10.66
CA PHE A 166 -4.68 -3.82 -11.91
C PHE A 166 -4.81 -5.34 -12.03
N ASN A 167 -5.15 -6.02 -10.95
CA ASN A 167 -5.22 -7.47 -10.84
C ASN A 167 -3.91 -8.16 -11.27
N ASP A 168 -2.78 -7.55 -10.92
CA ASP A 168 -1.45 -8.06 -11.23
C ASP A 168 -0.84 -8.90 -10.09
N GLN A 169 -1.53 -8.98 -8.93
CA GLN A 169 -1.16 -9.73 -7.75
C GLN A 169 0.19 -9.34 -7.15
N ARG A 170 0.62 -8.11 -7.40
CA ARG A 170 1.92 -7.58 -6.94
C ARG A 170 1.77 -6.47 -5.94
N LYS A 171 0.77 -5.62 -6.12
CA LYS A 171 0.55 -4.42 -5.32
C LYS A 171 -0.93 -4.18 -5.11
N ALA A 172 -1.29 -3.79 -3.90
CA ALA A 172 -2.67 -3.42 -3.57
C ALA A 172 -2.69 -2.17 -2.68
N TYR A 173 -3.70 -1.34 -2.86
CA TYR A 173 -4.02 -0.31 -1.88
C TYR A 173 -4.56 -0.98 -0.62
N GLU A 174 -4.08 -0.56 0.52
CA GLU A 174 -4.56 -0.98 1.82
C GLU A 174 -5.28 0.16 2.52
N MET A 175 -6.45 -0.11 3.06
CA MET A 175 -7.22 0.85 3.83
C MET A 175 -7.84 0.17 5.04
N ASN A 176 -7.64 0.74 6.21
CA ASN A 176 -8.13 0.25 7.48
C ASN A 176 -8.94 1.34 8.18
N PHE A 177 -9.99 0.95 8.86
CA PHE A 177 -10.89 1.88 9.56
C PHE A 177 -11.27 1.32 10.93
N ASN A 178 -11.06 2.11 11.97
CA ASN A 178 -11.55 1.73 13.30
C ASN A 178 -13.09 1.95 13.40
N PRO A 179 -13.78 1.54 14.49
CA PRO A 179 -15.22 1.67 14.59
C PRO A 179 -15.76 3.12 14.58
N LEU A 180 -14.89 4.11 14.72
CA LEU A 180 -15.24 5.54 14.60
C LEU A 180 -14.95 6.10 13.21
N GLY A 181 -14.46 5.27 12.27
CA GLY A 181 -14.11 5.67 10.91
C GLY A 181 -12.76 6.38 10.81
N VAL A 182 -11.92 6.36 11.83
CA VAL A 182 -10.55 6.85 11.71
C VAL A 182 -9.78 5.88 10.82
N GLN A 183 -9.09 6.42 9.82
CA GLN A 183 -8.41 5.62 8.80
C GLN A 183 -6.92 5.42 9.09
N ALA A 184 -6.40 4.30 8.59
CA ALA A 184 -4.99 4.05 8.33
C ALA A 184 -4.89 3.44 6.93
N ASP A 185 -4.08 4.03 6.08
CA ASP A 185 -4.01 3.66 4.69
C ASP A 185 -2.56 3.60 4.19
N GLY A 186 -2.37 2.79 3.17
CA GLY A 186 -1.05 2.53 2.62
C GLY A 186 -1.13 1.65 1.38
N VAL A 187 -0.03 1.00 1.13
CA VAL A 187 0.13 0.09 0.01
C VAL A 187 0.80 -1.19 0.47
N LEU A 188 0.17 -2.32 0.19
CA LEU A 188 0.77 -3.64 0.30
C LEU A 188 1.54 -3.96 -0.98
N THR A 189 2.81 -4.36 -0.86
CA THR A 189 3.61 -4.91 -1.96
C THR A 189 4.03 -6.34 -1.62
N GLU A 190 3.67 -7.29 -2.46
CA GLU A 190 4.01 -8.71 -2.25
C GLU A 190 5.53 -8.87 -2.10
N GLY A 191 5.93 -9.55 -1.01
CA GLY A 191 7.32 -9.78 -0.68
C GLY A 191 8.07 -8.63 -0.01
N SER A 192 7.48 -7.41 0.02
CA SER A 192 8.07 -6.25 0.71
C SER A 192 7.27 -5.82 1.94
N GLY A 193 5.99 -6.17 2.03
CA GLY A 193 5.11 -5.83 3.14
C GLY A 193 4.29 -4.56 2.92
N GLU A 194 3.76 -4.03 4.00
CA GLU A 194 2.86 -2.87 4.06
C GLU A 194 3.67 -1.58 4.22
N ASP A 195 3.30 -0.53 3.48
CA ASP A 195 3.90 0.81 3.54
C ASP A 195 2.79 1.84 3.80
N PHE A 196 2.70 2.31 5.03
CA PHE A 196 1.74 3.33 5.49
C PHE A 196 2.25 4.77 5.33
N SER A 197 3.32 4.99 4.58
CA SER A 197 3.78 6.35 4.26
C SER A 197 2.98 7.01 3.13
N VAL A 198 2.11 6.24 2.47
CA VAL A 198 1.28 6.70 1.34
C VAL A 198 -0.10 7.06 1.86
N ASP A 199 -0.43 8.34 1.84
CA ASP A 199 -1.75 8.85 2.20
C ASP A 199 -2.73 8.83 1.02
N LEU A 200 -3.90 8.23 1.23
CA LEU A 200 -5.01 8.25 0.28
C LEU A 200 -6.11 9.21 0.75
N VAL A 201 -6.61 10.02 -0.16
CA VAL A 201 -7.76 10.89 0.14
C VAL A 201 -9.03 10.05 0.05
N VAL A 202 -9.59 9.72 1.20
CA VAL A 202 -10.80 8.90 1.35
C VAL A 202 -11.70 9.58 2.37
N GLU A 203 -13.00 9.55 2.15
CA GLU A 203 -13.99 9.95 3.14
C GLU A 203 -14.48 8.73 3.89
N SER A 204 -14.46 8.77 5.22
CA SER A 204 -14.91 7.66 6.04
C SER A 204 -15.58 8.13 7.34
N LYS A 205 -16.58 7.40 7.77
CA LYS A 205 -17.26 7.62 9.04
C LYS A 205 -17.70 6.29 9.64
N GLY A 206 -17.53 6.16 10.94
CA GLY A 206 -17.97 4.98 11.68
C GLY A 206 -18.83 5.34 12.86
N MET A 207 -19.69 4.42 13.27
CA MET A 207 -20.58 4.56 14.39
C MET A 207 -20.77 3.24 15.13
N VAL A 208 -20.62 3.27 16.46
CA VAL A 208 -20.98 2.13 17.30
C VAL A 208 -22.49 2.21 17.58
N GLY A 209 -23.19 1.16 17.22
CA GLY A 209 -24.65 1.01 17.35
C GLY A 209 -25.05 -0.18 18.23
N PRO A 210 -26.34 -0.47 18.34
CA PRO A 210 -26.85 -1.52 19.25
C PRO A 210 -26.38 -2.93 18.87
N ASP A 211 -26.13 -3.19 17.60
CA ASP A 211 -25.76 -4.52 17.07
C ASP A 211 -24.27 -4.67 16.75
N GLY A 212 -23.43 -3.71 17.19
CA GLY A 212 -22.00 -3.68 16.88
C GLY A 212 -21.56 -2.33 16.36
N TYR A 213 -20.93 -2.27 15.20
CA TYR A 213 -20.54 -1.00 14.57
C TYR A 213 -20.67 -1.06 13.06
N THR A 214 -20.83 0.12 12.49
CA THR A 214 -20.87 0.35 11.05
C THR A 214 -19.73 1.29 10.66
N VAL A 215 -19.19 1.12 9.45
CA VAL A 215 -18.23 2.06 8.84
C VAL A 215 -18.64 2.28 7.41
N GLU A 216 -18.81 3.52 7.02
CA GLU A 216 -19.04 3.94 5.64
C GLU A 216 -17.79 4.58 5.07
N VAL A 217 -17.51 4.30 3.82
CA VAL A 217 -16.30 4.75 3.11
C VAL A 217 -16.67 5.16 1.69
N ALA A 218 -16.26 6.36 1.28
CA ALA A 218 -16.32 6.81 -0.10
C ALA A 218 -14.90 7.03 -0.63
N ILE A 219 -14.49 6.21 -1.57
CA ILE A 219 -13.16 6.22 -2.19
C ILE A 219 -13.28 6.92 -3.53
N PRO A 220 -12.73 8.15 -3.71
CA PRO A 220 -12.74 8.79 -5.00
C PRO A 220 -11.88 8.01 -6.00
N PHE A 221 -12.39 7.71 -7.20
CA PHE A 221 -11.58 7.04 -8.22
C PHE A 221 -10.30 7.81 -8.57
N LYS A 222 -10.31 9.13 -8.45
CA LYS A 222 -9.12 9.96 -8.64
C LYS A 222 -7.98 9.72 -7.62
N SER A 223 -8.30 9.12 -6.46
CA SER A 223 -7.30 8.73 -5.45
C SER A 223 -6.62 7.39 -5.76
N LEU A 224 -7.12 6.66 -6.75
CA LEU A 224 -6.62 5.36 -7.16
C LEU A 224 -6.01 5.42 -8.55
N ARG A 225 -5.05 4.56 -8.79
CA ARG A 225 -4.63 4.17 -10.14
C ARG A 225 -5.26 2.83 -10.46
N TYR A 226 -5.87 2.68 -11.62
CA TYR A 226 -6.65 1.50 -11.93
C TYR A 226 -6.79 1.25 -13.43
N GLU A 227 -7.13 0.02 -13.78
CA GLU A 227 -7.73 -0.30 -15.08
C GLU A 227 -9.24 -0.33 -14.97
N ALA A 228 -9.92 0.45 -15.83
CA ALA A 228 -11.37 0.50 -15.91
C ALA A 228 -11.89 -0.21 -17.15
N GLY A 229 -13.11 -0.73 -17.07
CA GLY A 229 -13.83 -1.34 -18.18
C GLY A 229 -14.77 -2.45 -17.73
N LYS A 230 -15.71 -2.81 -18.61
CA LYS A 230 -16.76 -3.78 -18.32
C LYS A 230 -16.25 -5.12 -17.84
N ASP A 231 -15.17 -5.60 -18.45
CA ASP A 231 -14.59 -6.93 -18.21
C ASP A 231 -13.31 -6.87 -17.40
N LYS A 232 -12.96 -5.69 -16.86
CA LYS A 232 -11.79 -5.54 -15.99
C LYS A 232 -12.10 -6.07 -14.60
N LEU A 233 -11.13 -6.78 -14.04
CA LEU A 233 -11.19 -7.38 -12.73
C LEU A 233 -10.31 -6.59 -11.77
N TRP A 234 -10.80 -6.32 -10.58
CA TRP A 234 -9.97 -5.87 -9.47
C TRP A 234 -9.91 -6.98 -8.43
N GLY A 235 -8.72 -7.28 -7.96
CA GLY A 235 -8.52 -8.19 -6.84
C GLY A 235 -8.92 -7.49 -5.54
N VAL A 236 -9.66 -8.18 -4.67
CA VAL A 236 -10.12 -7.58 -3.42
C VAL A 236 -10.04 -8.56 -2.25
N HIS A 237 -9.60 -8.04 -1.11
CA HIS A 237 -9.81 -8.66 0.19
C HIS A 237 -10.55 -7.70 1.09
N PHE A 238 -11.61 -8.16 1.74
CA PHE A 238 -12.27 -7.46 2.84
C PHE A 238 -12.02 -8.25 4.10
N TYR A 239 -11.71 -7.55 5.19
CA TYR A 239 -11.39 -8.20 6.44
C TYR A 239 -11.82 -7.40 7.66
N ARG A 240 -11.86 -8.08 8.79
CA ARG A 240 -12.10 -7.53 10.11
C ARG A 240 -11.12 -8.08 11.10
N ARG A 241 -10.64 -7.21 12.00
CA ARG A 241 -9.79 -7.58 13.12
C ARG A 241 -10.51 -7.31 14.45
N ILE A 242 -10.58 -8.32 15.31
CA ILE A 242 -11.19 -8.20 16.65
C ILE A 242 -10.10 -8.47 17.69
N LYS A 243 -9.72 -7.44 18.43
CA LYS A 243 -8.57 -7.50 19.34
C LYS A 243 -8.77 -8.45 20.52
N ARG A 244 -9.97 -8.44 21.12
CA ARG A 244 -10.24 -9.25 22.30
C ARG A 244 -10.21 -10.75 22.07
N PHE A 245 -10.40 -11.22 20.86
CA PHE A 245 -10.36 -12.64 20.48
C PHE A 245 -8.97 -13.08 19.99
N ASN A 246 -7.94 -12.79 20.78
CA ASN A 246 -6.56 -13.08 20.40
C ASN A 246 -6.17 -12.49 19.05
N ASN A 247 -6.59 -11.23 18.83
CA ASN A 247 -6.34 -10.51 17.57
C ASN A 247 -6.90 -11.25 16.34
N GLU A 248 -8.13 -11.78 16.46
CA GLU A 248 -8.81 -12.52 15.40
C GLU A 248 -8.82 -11.73 14.09
N LEU A 249 -8.42 -12.39 13.02
CA LEU A 249 -8.56 -11.90 11.65
C LEU A 249 -9.59 -12.74 10.92
N SER A 250 -10.64 -12.10 10.46
CA SER A 250 -11.67 -12.69 9.61
C SER A 250 -11.64 -12.03 8.24
N MET A 251 -11.64 -12.84 7.18
CA MET A 251 -11.56 -12.38 5.79
C MET A 251 -12.74 -12.91 4.97
N TRP A 252 -13.18 -12.14 3.98
CA TRP A 252 -14.23 -12.58 3.08
C TRP A 252 -13.80 -13.77 2.23
N MET A 253 -12.58 -13.75 1.69
CA MET A 253 -11.98 -14.89 1.01
C MET A 253 -11.19 -15.75 2.00
N PRO A 254 -11.30 -17.08 1.92
CA PRO A 254 -10.45 -17.96 2.71
C PRO A 254 -9.01 -17.90 2.22
N LEU A 255 -8.05 -18.08 3.13
CA LEU A 255 -6.63 -18.09 2.80
C LEU A 255 -6.05 -19.50 2.98
N SER A 256 -5.40 -20.02 1.95
CA SER A 256 -4.59 -21.23 2.06
C SER A 256 -3.21 -20.87 2.60
N ARG A 257 -2.78 -21.57 3.65
CA ARG A 257 -1.43 -21.42 4.22
C ARG A 257 -0.32 -21.99 3.34
N ASP A 258 -0.69 -22.80 2.34
CA ASP A 258 0.24 -23.34 1.35
C ASP A 258 0.67 -22.33 0.29
N LYS A 259 -0.03 -21.19 0.22
CA LYS A 259 0.26 -20.09 -0.70
C LYS A 259 0.87 -18.92 0.06
N THR A 260 2.00 -18.43 -0.41
CA THR A 260 2.70 -17.30 0.21
C THR A 260 2.11 -15.94 -0.17
N SER A 261 1.55 -15.83 -1.38
CA SER A 261 0.95 -14.57 -1.85
C SER A 261 -0.49 -14.44 -1.36
N TRP A 262 -0.77 -13.33 -0.69
CA TRP A 262 -2.13 -12.96 -0.27
C TRP A 262 -2.95 -12.49 -1.45
N LEU A 263 -2.38 -11.65 -2.30
CA LEU A 263 -3.07 -11.07 -3.46
C LEU A 263 -3.47 -12.13 -4.49
N ALA A 264 -2.69 -13.20 -4.63
CA ALA A 264 -3.05 -14.33 -5.49
C ALA A 264 -4.27 -15.14 -5.00
N GLN A 265 -4.77 -14.86 -3.79
CA GLN A 265 -5.95 -15.50 -3.19
C GLN A 265 -7.12 -14.52 -3.03
N ALA A 266 -7.01 -13.35 -3.65
CA ALA A 266 -8.05 -12.33 -3.62
C ALA A 266 -9.33 -12.80 -4.33
N GLY A 267 -10.47 -12.35 -3.83
CA GLY A 267 -11.70 -12.36 -4.60
C GLY A 267 -11.66 -11.29 -5.69
N HIS A 268 -12.63 -11.29 -6.58
CA HIS A 268 -12.66 -10.35 -7.67
C HIS A 268 -13.97 -9.57 -7.72
N ILE A 269 -13.86 -8.27 -8.03
CA ILE A 269 -14.99 -7.43 -8.44
C ILE A 269 -14.86 -7.05 -9.90
N THR A 270 -15.98 -6.79 -10.55
CA THR A 270 -16.06 -6.42 -11.98
C THR A 270 -17.24 -5.50 -12.25
N GLY A 271 -17.32 -4.98 -13.46
CA GLY A 271 -18.47 -4.18 -13.91
C GLY A 271 -18.39 -2.71 -13.53
N LEU A 272 -17.20 -2.18 -13.24
CA LEU A 272 -16.98 -0.76 -13.03
C LEU A 272 -16.98 -0.01 -14.37
N GLU A 273 -18.19 0.39 -14.80
CA GLU A 273 -18.42 1.06 -16.09
C GLU A 273 -18.77 2.54 -15.90
N GLY A 274 -18.30 3.39 -16.83
CA GLY A 274 -18.62 4.82 -16.81
C GLY A 274 -18.10 5.55 -15.58
N ILE A 275 -17.00 5.06 -15.02
CA ILE A 275 -16.28 5.77 -13.96
C ILE A 275 -15.45 6.89 -14.57
N SER A 276 -15.38 8.03 -13.84
CA SER A 276 -14.71 9.21 -14.32
C SER A 276 -13.20 9.01 -14.33
N THR A 277 -12.61 9.21 -15.50
CA THR A 277 -11.15 9.35 -15.66
C THR A 277 -10.77 10.81 -15.57
N GLU A 278 -11.18 11.50 -14.50
CA GLU A 278 -10.79 12.89 -14.31
C GLU A 278 -9.28 13.03 -14.29
N ARG A 279 -8.77 13.93 -15.11
CA ARG A 279 -7.35 14.28 -15.10
C ARG A 279 -7.06 15.03 -13.82
N THR A 280 -6.28 14.46 -12.96
CA THR A 280 -5.88 15.10 -11.71
C THR A 280 -4.72 16.03 -12.00
N LEU A 281 -4.87 17.31 -11.65
CA LEU A 281 -3.76 18.25 -11.60
C LEU A 281 -3.62 18.71 -10.16
N GLU A 282 -2.54 18.35 -9.54
CA GLU A 282 -2.15 18.81 -8.22
C GLU A 282 -0.94 19.71 -8.35
N VAL A 283 -0.98 20.88 -7.70
CA VAL A 283 0.11 21.85 -7.71
C VAL A 283 0.33 22.29 -6.28
N ILE A 284 1.50 21.97 -5.74
CA ILE A 284 1.88 22.27 -4.35
C ILE A 284 3.05 23.25 -4.40
N PRO A 285 2.83 24.55 -4.22
CA PRO A 285 3.90 25.51 -4.01
C PRO A 285 4.42 25.39 -2.58
N SER A 286 5.71 25.50 -2.39
CA SER A 286 6.37 25.52 -1.09
C SER A 286 7.28 26.75 -0.97
N LEU A 287 7.44 27.25 0.25
CA LEU A 287 8.39 28.31 0.58
C LEU A 287 9.01 28.01 1.92
N THR A 288 10.30 27.72 1.92
CA THR A 288 11.08 27.54 3.13
C THR A 288 11.86 28.79 3.43
N ILE A 289 11.77 29.23 4.67
CA ILE A 289 12.56 30.38 5.19
C ILE A 289 13.47 29.84 6.27
N SER A 290 14.77 29.97 6.07
CA SER A 290 15.77 29.50 7.04
C SER A 290 16.74 30.60 7.43
N GLU A 291 17.07 30.66 8.71
CA GLU A 291 18.13 31.47 9.26
C GLU A 291 19.07 30.55 10.06
N SER A 292 20.35 30.63 9.79
CA SER A 292 21.37 29.90 10.50
C SER A 292 22.37 30.84 11.17
N ALA A 293 22.89 30.42 12.32
CA ALA A 293 23.93 31.14 13.00
C ALA A 293 25.16 30.26 13.13
N LYS A 294 26.33 30.82 12.79
CA LYS A 294 27.59 30.12 12.84
C LYS A 294 28.49 30.74 13.91
N ARG A 295 29.10 29.92 14.75
CA ARG A 295 30.08 30.38 15.68
C ARG A 295 31.41 30.57 14.94
N VAL A 296 31.92 31.79 14.88
CA VAL A 296 33.20 32.13 14.27
C VAL A 296 34.22 32.30 15.38
N ALA A 297 35.11 31.31 15.50
CA ALA A 297 36.25 31.39 16.40
C ALA A 297 37.33 32.25 15.78
N THR A 298 37.91 33.16 16.58
CA THR A 298 39.04 34.02 16.15
C THR A 298 40.27 33.55 16.88
N TYR A 299 41.30 33.19 16.13
CA TYR A 299 42.61 32.93 16.71
C TYR A 299 43.32 34.26 16.99
N SER A 300 43.71 34.50 18.26
CA SER A 300 44.56 35.64 18.67
C SER A 300 45.98 35.17 18.89
N PRO A 301 46.90 35.47 17.98
CA PRO A 301 48.31 35.06 18.11
C PRO A 301 49.01 35.65 19.36
N ALA A 302 48.56 36.84 19.81
CA ALA A 302 49.14 37.51 20.96
C ALA A 302 48.77 36.90 22.31
N ALA A 303 47.66 36.17 22.40
CA ALA A 303 47.17 35.55 23.63
C ALA A 303 47.39 34.02 23.68
N GLY A 304 47.79 33.37 22.58
CA GLY A 304 47.95 31.92 22.48
C GLY A 304 46.65 31.13 22.69
N LEU A 305 45.52 31.81 22.67
CA LEU A 305 44.20 31.25 22.98
C LEU A 305 43.26 31.35 21.74
N ILE A 306 42.51 30.29 21.51
CA ILE A 306 41.36 30.34 20.58
C ILE A 306 40.22 30.98 21.37
N ASP A 307 39.85 32.21 21.01
CA ASP A 307 38.61 32.81 21.52
C ASP A 307 37.42 31.91 21.10
N THR A 308 36.52 31.61 22.05
CA THR A 308 35.33 30.77 21.80
C THR A 308 34.41 31.38 20.73
N GLY A 309 34.72 32.58 20.23
CA GLY A 309 34.11 33.21 19.12
C GLY A 309 32.68 33.72 19.42
N ARG A 310 32.18 34.59 18.55
CA ARG A 310 30.80 35.09 18.58
C ARG A 310 29.92 34.34 17.60
N MET A 311 28.64 34.29 17.92
CA MET A 311 27.63 33.85 16.95
C MET A 311 27.43 34.94 15.89
N VAL A 312 27.50 34.55 14.65
CA VAL A 312 27.25 35.41 13.50
C VAL A 312 26.09 34.80 12.74
N ASN A 313 25.00 35.56 12.63
CA ASN A 313 23.85 35.14 11.85
C ASN A 313 24.20 35.23 10.36
N GLU A 314 23.87 34.19 9.64
CA GLU A 314 23.92 34.18 8.19
C GLU A 314 22.66 34.89 7.62
N PRO A 315 22.73 35.41 6.40
CA PRO A 315 21.56 36.01 5.77
C PRO A 315 20.40 34.99 5.69
N VAL A 316 19.19 35.49 5.90
CA VAL A 316 17.96 34.70 5.72
C VAL A 316 17.92 34.17 4.29
N LYS A 317 17.74 32.86 4.15
CA LYS A 317 17.56 32.18 2.88
C LYS A 317 16.08 31.98 2.63
N LEU A 318 15.65 32.26 1.39
CA LEU A 318 14.32 31.97 0.88
C LEU A 318 14.45 30.93 -0.21
N ASP A 319 13.90 29.76 0.03
CA ASP A 319 13.94 28.62 -0.88
C ASP A 319 12.50 28.31 -1.38
N PRO A 320 12.05 28.93 -2.52
CA PRO A 320 10.79 28.59 -3.12
C PRO A 320 10.87 27.27 -3.85
N GLY A 321 9.86 26.43 -3.70
CA GLY A 321 9.72 25.13 -4.35
C GLY A 321 8.36 24.98 -5.02
N LEU A 322 8.26 24.01 -5.91
CA LEU A 322 7.03 23.64 -6.61
C LEU A 322 7.02 22.14 -6.87
N THR A 323 5.99 21.47 -6.43
CA THR A 323 5.69 20.10 -6.84
C THR A 323 4.40 20.10 -7.66
N MET A 324 4.40 19.41 -8.79
CA MET A 324 3.24 19.29 -9.67
C MET A 324 3.06 17.84 -10.06
N LYS A 325 1.83 17.33 -9.90
CA LYS A 325 1.43 16.01 -10.32
C LYS A 325 0.29 16.11 -11.32
N TYR A 326 0.44 15.49 -12.47
CA TYR A 326 -0.55 15.52 -13.53
C TYR A 326 -0.87 14.14 -14.07
N GLY A 327 -2.10 13.67 -13.84
CA GLY A 327 -2.60 12.42 -14.41
C GLY A 327 -2.91 12.60 -15.89
N ILE A 328 -2.08 12.04 -16.76
CA ILE A 328 -2.30 12.07 -18.21
C ILE A 328 -3.39 11.05 -18.59
N THR A 329 -3.29 9.86 -18.02
CA THR A 329 -4.28 8.77 -18.09
C THR A 329 -4.41 8.13 -16.71
N PRO A 330 -5.38 7.25 -16.45
CA PRO A 330 -5.46 6.52 -15.17
C PRO A 330 -4.21 5.68 -14.86
N THR A 331 -3.42 5.35 -15.90
CA THR A 331 -2.22 4.52 -15.78
C THR A 331 -0.91 5.29 -15.96
N VAL A 332 -0.97 6.56 -16.38
CA VAL A 332 0.21 7.40 -16.64
C VAL A 332 0.09 8.71 -15.90
N THR A 333 1.01 8.97 -15.00
CA THR A 333 1.12 10.23 -14.25
C THR A 333 2.47 10.88 -14.54
N LEU A 334 2.46 12.20 -14.68
CA LEU A 334 3.65 13.03 -14.76
C LEU A 334 3.85 13.72 -13.41
N ASP A 335 4.98 13.45 -12.77
CA ASP A 335 5.41 14.11 -11.55
C ASP A 335 6.58 15.03 -11.85
N LEU A 336 6.47 16.30 -11.43
CA LEU A 336 7.50 17.31 -11.57
C LEU A 336 7.78 17.94 -10.22
N ALA A 337 9.03 17.92 -9.78
CA ALA A 337 9.47 18.62 -8.58
C ALA A 337 10.59 19.61 -8.93
N LEU A 338 10.40 20.85 -8.55
CA LEU A 338 11.37 21.95 -8.72
C LEU A 338 11.72 22.46 -7.32
N ASN A 339 12.99 22.32 -6.92
CA ASN A 339 13.48 22.72 -5.61
C ASN A 339 12.52 22.28 -4.47
N PRO A 340 12.19 20.99 -4.36
CA PRO A 340 11.21 20.52 -3.39
C PRO A 340 11.72 20.72 -1.97
N ASP A 341 10.81 21.23 -1.10
CA ASP A 341 11.08 21.35 0.33
C ASP A 341 10.83 20.01 1.03
N PHE A 342 11.84 19.47 1.66
CA PHE A 342 11.78 18.25 2.45
C PHE A 342 11.96 18.50 3.95
N ALA A 343 11.99 19.75 4.41
CA ALA A 343 12.26 20.13 5.79
C ALA A 343 11.24 19.52 6.79
N GLN A 344 10.00 19.29 6.38
CA GLN A 344 8.98 18.65 7.22
C GLN A 344 9.18 17.13 7.34
N ILE A 345 9.86 16.53 6.38
CA ILE A 345 9.99 15.07 6.26
C ILE A 345 11.36 14.63 6.81
N GLU A 346 12.34 15.53 6.77
CA GLU A 346 13.72 15.26 7.18
C GLU A 346 13.98 15.33 8.69
N ALA A 347 12.94 15.33 9.53
CA ALA A 347 13.10 15.14 10.98
C ALA A 347 13.56 13.70 11.27
N ASP A 348 14.77 13.37 10.81
CA ASP A 348 15.38 12.09 11.14
C ASP A 348 15.70 12.02 12.63
N GLN A 349 15.71 10.80 13.14
CA GLN A 349 16.19 10.54 14.49
C GLN A 349 17.62 11.04 14.61
N THR A 350 17.93 11.74 15.70
CA THR A 350 19.27 12.21 15.99
C THR A 350 20.21 11.01 16.08
N VAL A 351 21.08 10.86 15.10
CA VAL A 351 22.07 9.78 15.08
C VAL A 351 23.40 10.30 15.61
N ILE A 352 23.95 9.59 16.59
CA ILE A 352 25.29 9.92 17.12
C ILE A 352 26.32 9.48 16.10
N THR A 353 26.97 10.45 15.45
CA THR A 353 27.95 10.23 14.37
C THR A 353 29.35 9.92 14.88
N ALA A 354 29.55 9.86 16.20
CA ALA A 354 30.86 9.56 16.78
C ALA A 354 31.25 8.08 16.58
N ASN A 355 32.42 7.83 16.00
CA ASN A 355 33.02 6.49 15.77
C ASN A 355 32.28 5.58 14.78
N GLN A 356 31.57 6.11 13.82
CA GLN A 356 30.96 5.30 12.79
C GLN A 356 31.97 4.88 11.71
N ARG A 357 31.99 3.58 11.43
CA ARG A 357 32.92 2.96 10.45
C ARG A 357 32.35 3.02 9.02
N PHE A 358 31.02 3.18 8.89
CA PHE A 358 30.31 3.21 7.62
C PHE A 358 29.42 4.46 7.52
N PRO A 359 29.16 4.96 6.32
CA PRO A 359 28.20 6.05 6.12
C PRO A 359 26.84 5.69 6.71
N ILE A 360 26.17 6.66 7.31
CA ILE A 360 24.81 6.49 7.80
C ILE A 360 23.88 6.39 6.58
N PHE A 361 23.09 5.36 6.54
CA PHE A 361 22.03 5.21 5.56
C PHE A 361 20.73 5.79 6.14
N PHE A 362 20.12 6.72 5.42
CA PHE A 362 18.79 7.25 5.75
C PHE A 362 17.77 6.65 4.82
N GLU A 363 16.67 6.19 5.38
CA GLU A 363 15.53 5.69 4.61
C GLU A 363 14.91 6.84 3.80
N GLU A 364 14.51 6.58 2.56
CA GLU A 364 13.83 7.57 1.73
C GLU A 364 12.43 7.85 2.28
N LYS A 365 12.14 9.11 2.57
CA LYS A 365 10.86 9.58 3.12
C LYS A 365 10.18 10.63 2.23
N ARG A 366 10.85 11.06 1.18
CA ARG A 366 10.33 12.12 0.31
C ARG A 366 9.28 11.55 -0.66
N PRO A 367 8.04 12.06 -0.66
CA PRO A 367 6.93 11.50 -1.42
C PRO A 367 7.22 11.34 -2.92
N PHE A 368 7.96 12.30 -3.51
CA PHE A 368 8.35 12.24 -4.92
C PHE A 368 9.15 10.98 -5.29
N PHE A 369 10.02 10.51 -4.38
CA PHE A 369 10.85 9.34 -4.61
C PHE A 369 10.21 8.03 -4.11
N LEU A 370 9.23 8.11 -3.22
CA LEU A 370 8.54 6.93 -2.70
C LEU A 370 7.63 6.31 -3.74
N GLU A 371 6.98 7.13 -4.56
CA GLU A 371 6.07 6.63 -5.57
C GLU A 371 6.81 5.87 -6.67
N GLY A 372 6.54 4.57 -6.78
CA GLY A 372 7.20 3.69 -7.76
C GLY A 372 8.60 3.22 -7.36
N ILE A 373 9.06 3.50 -6.15
CA ILE A 373 10.39 3.05 -5.65
C ILE A 373 10.55 1.52 -5.74
N ASP A 374 9.45 0.79 -5.62
CA ASP A 374 9.46 -0.67 -5.68
C ASP A 374 9.92 -1.21 -7.05
N ILE A 375 9.74 -0.43 -8.13
CA ILE A 375 10.25 -0.78 -9.47
C ILE A 375 11.78 -0.84 -9.47
N PHE A 376 12.41 -0.05 -8.61
CA PHE A 376 13.87 0.05 -8.49
C PHE A 376 14.44 -0.80 -7.33
N ARG A 377 13.57 -1.44 -6.54
CA ARG A 377 14.03 -2.36 -5.50
C ARG A 377 14.57 -3.63 -6.14
N THR A 378 15.83 -3.90 -5.89
CA THR A 378 16.54 -5.12 -6.31
C THR A 378 16.97 -5.89 -5.06
N PRO A 379 17.24 -7.21 -5.15
CA PRO A 379 17.72 -8.00 -4.01
C PRO A 379 18.96 -7.41 -3.33
N LEU A 380 19.76 -6.67 -4.09
CA LEU A 380 20.86 -5.83 -3.59
C LEU A 380 20.47 -4.39 -3.85
N GLN A 381 20.39 -3.57 -2.83
CA GLN A 381 20.03 -2.17 -2.97
C GLN A 381 21.11 -1.42 -3.77
N ALA A 382 20.84 -1.20 -5.06
CA ALA A 382 21.77 -0.59 -6.00
C ALA A 382 21.49 0.91 -6.23
N VAL A 383 20.30 1.39 -5.86
CA VAL A 383 19.87 2.77 -6.02
C VAL A 383 19.67 3.40 -4.66
N HIS A 384 20.40 4.47 -4.38
CA HIS A 384 20.26 5.28 -3.18
C HIS A 384 19.86 6.69 -3.59
N THR A 385 18.69 7.11 -3.21
CA THR A 385 18.16 8.45 -3.52
C THR A 385 18.48 9.47 -2.42
N ARG A 386 18.95 8.99 -1.26
CA ARG A 386 19.32 9.79 -0.11
C ARG A 386 20.64 9.27 0.49
N ALA A 387 21.61 10.14 0.69
CA ALA A 387 22.91 9.85 1.27
C ALA A 387 23.32 10.92 2.29
#